data_0fcbd78db01017f948059d0c70f3eddd
#
_entry.id   0fcbd78db01017f948059d0c70f3eddd
#
_cell.length_a   1.000
_cell.length_b   1.000
_cell.length_c   1.000
_cell.angle_alpha   90.00
_cell.angle_beta   90.00
_cell.angle_gamma   90.00
#
_symmetry.space_group_name_H-M   'P 1'
#
loop_
_entity.id
_entity.type
_entity.pdbx_description
1 polymer ?
#
loop_
_entity_poly.entity_id
_entity_poly.type
_entity_poly.pdbx_seq_one_letter_code
_entity_poly.pdbx_strand_id
1 'polypeptide(L)'
;MNLFLPRHNKHTHLASTKRSATLALLIALTLIAGFSAVPRLRAQGCIVARSPEQILPGIDQNGLPTGQGGFLQPGHFQLTIGERHQFSYQHYVGDVYQEYRAQLHNQVENRINIVTADLMYQWTPRISFEINIPFLFASRKTQNSPIKYAAQGIGDTILAANAWVLNPKKTHRGNASVGIGLLMPTGNDDVQNTVNSNTTGVGPAVEVTAPVDYSIQPGNGGYGMVVQWQGFRAVGNHLIFYTDGDYIASQGDTNGVARGATQSATTPLENYVARSDQYLMEAGVSIPIQQVRGLAIVFGPRDEGVPARNLFPNSNDGFRRPGFAVSAGPGVQYGRGSNILSASIFKAVHRDRTTSVPDEVYGTHGDAAFAQYVWLASYTHRF
;
A
#
# COMPACT_ATOMS: atom_id res chain seq x y z
N MET A 1 54.52 -31.40 39.19
CA MET A 1 53.93 -30.10 39.06
C MET A 1 53.36 -30.02 37.63
N ASN A 2 52.09 -30.47 37.48
CA ASN A 2 51.42 -30.56 36.16
C ASN A 2 50.50 -29.38 35.99
N LEU A 3 50.80 -28.53 34.98
CA LEU A 3 49.94 -27.44 34.56
C LEU A 3 48.83 -27.96 33.65
N PHE A 4 47.55 -27.84 34.06
CA PHE A 4 46.39 -28.05 33.20
C PHE A 4 46.04 -26.71 32.55
N LEU A 5 46.09 -26.66 31.21
CA LEU A 5 45.53 -25.59 30.41
C LEU A 5 44.08 -25.91 30.02
N PRO A 6 43.12 -24.96 30.08
CA PRO A 6 41.76 -25.24 29.67
C PRO A 6 41.64 -25.18 28.15
N ARG A 7 41.03 -26.21 27.55
CA ARG A 7 40.64 -26.23 26.13
C ARG A 7 39.44 -25.30 25.89
N HIS A 8 39.63 -24.25 25.11
CA HIS A 8 38.57 -23.41 24.60
C HIS A 8 37.72 -24.18 23.60
N ASN A 9 36.43 -24.30 23.89
CA ASN A 9 35.44 -24.97 23.07
C ASN A 9 34.92 -24.01 21.99
N LYS A 10 35.54 -23.98 20.80
CA LYS A 10 35.18 -23.10 19.66
C LYS A 10 34.00 -23.62 18.81
N HIS A 11 33.41 -24.77 19.14
CA HIS A 11 32.43 -25.41 18.24
C HIS A 11 30.96 -25.03 18.48
N THR A 12 30.61 -24.39 19.58
CA THR A 12 29.21 -24.11 19.91
C THR A 12 28.66 -22.84 19.23
N HIS A 13 29.51 -21.89 18.84
CA HIS A 13 29.06 -20.63 18.18
C HIS A 13 28.74 -20.80 16.67
N LEU A 14 29.40 -21.72 15.96
CA LEU A 14 29.15 -21.95 14.52
C LEU A 14 27.84 -22.68 14.25
N ALA A 15 27.35 -23.50 15.16
CA ALA A 15 26.11 -24.25 14.98
C ALA A 15 24.87 -23.38 15.18
N SER A 16 24.94 -22.35 16.06
CA SER A 16 23.85 -21.41 16.31
C SER A 16 23.62 -20.45 15.14
N THR A 17 24.70 -19.95 14.52
CA THR A 17 24.60 -19.03 13.36
C THR A 17 24.09 -19.72 12.10
N LYS A 18 24.43 -20.98 11.87
CA LYS A 18 23.92 -21.79 10.75
C LYS A 18 22.41 -22.05 10.87
N ARG A 19 21.92 -22.37 12.06
CA ARG A 19 20.48 -22.62 12.32
C ARG A 19 19.64 -21.34 12.09
N SER A 20 20.12 -20.18 12.51
CA SER A 20 19.43 -18.90 12.29
C SER A 20 19.39 -18.49 10.81
N ALA A 21 20.47 -18.73 10.07
CA ALA A 21 20.52 -18.48 8.64
C ALA A 21 19.60 -19.41 7.83
N THR A 22 19.52 -20.67 8.21
CA THR A 22 18.62 -21.65 7.58
C THR A 22 17.16 -21.33 7.85
N LEU A 23 16.82 -20.91 9.06
CA LEU A 23 15.46 -20.51 9.42
C LEU A 23 15.03 -19.23 8.66
N ALA A 24 15.92 -18.24 8.55
CA ALA A 24 15.66 -17.03 7.77
C ALA A 24 15.52 -17.33 6.27
N LEU A 25 16.33 -18.25 5.74
CA LEU A 25 16.21 -18.70 4.34
C LEU A 25 14.92 -19.49 4.10
N LEU A 26 14.51 -20.34 5.05
CA LEU A 26 13.25 -21.08 4.98
C LEU A 26 12.05 -20.12 5.06
N ILE A 27 12.08 -19.09 5.91
CA ILE A 27 11.04 -18.07 5.98
C ILE A 27 11.00 -17.26 4.69
N ALA A 28 12.14 -16.87 4.14
CA ALA A 28 12.19 -16.17 2.85
C ALA A 28 11.71 -17.07 1.70
N LEU A 29 12.09 -18.36 1.67
CA LEU A 29 11.61 -19.32 0.67
C LEU A 29 10.13 -19.65 0.84
N THR A 30 9.60 -19.73 2.06
CA THR A 30 8.15 -19.91 2.29
C THR A 30 7.35 -18.65 1.93
N LEU A 31 7.88 -17.46 2.15
CA LEU A 31 7.29 -16.21 1.65
C LEU A 31 7.31 -16.19 0.11
N ILE A 32 8.45 -16.51 -0.53
CA ILE A 32 8.57 -16.57 -1.99
C ILE A 32 7.70 -17.70 -2.58
N ALA A 33 7.64 -18.88 -1.95
CA ALA A 33 6.78 -19.98 -2.38
C ALA A 33 5.30 -19.68 -2.12
N GLY A 34 4.97 -18.94 -1.07
CA GLY A 34 3.64 -18.40 -0.82
C GLY A 34 3.19 -17.45 -1.95
N PHE A 35 4.10 -16.64 -2.48
CA PHE A 35 3.85 -15.80 -3.66
C PHE A 35 3.56 -16.61 -4.95
N SER A 36 4.13 -17.82 -5.07
CA SER A 36 3.91 -18.67 -6.26
C SER A 36 2.64 -19.52 -6.17
N ALA A 37 2.09 -19.72 -4.97
CA ALA A 37 0.92 -20.55 -4.71
C ALA A 37 -0.38 -19.76 -4.49
N VAL A 38 -0.29 -18.43 -4.35
CA VAL A 38 -1.48 -17.57 -4.27
C VAL A 38 -2.20 -17.62 -5.62
N PRO A 39 -3.48 -18.06 -5.68
CA PRO A 39 -4.27 -17.93 -6.88
C PRO A 39 -4.18 -16.47 -7.30
N ARG A 40 -3.86 -16.21 -8.58
CA ARG A 40 -3.57 -14.90 -9.15
C ARG A 40 -4.56 -13.87 -8.60
N LEU A 41 -4.20 -13.21 -7.51
CA LEU A 41 -4.92 -12.09 -6.93
C LEU A 41 -4.78 -10.95 -7.93
N ARG A 42 -5.91 -10.50 -8.44
CA ARG A 42 -5.98 -9.54 -9.52
C ARG A 42 -6.65 -8.29 -9.00
N ALA A 43 -6.04 -7.15 -9.16
CA ALA A 43 -6.40 -5.94 -8.42
C ALA A 43 -6.40 -4.61 -9.24
N GLN A 44 -6.86 -3.52 -8.74
CA GLN A 44 -7.49 -2.35 -9.36
C GLN A 44 -6.59 -1.18 -9.81
N GLY A 45 -7.02 -0.43 -10.84
CA GLY A 45 -6.38 0.75 -11.38
C GLY A 45 -6.72 2.12 -10.79
N CYS A 46 -7.68 2.20 -9.90
CA CYS A 46 -7.99 3.44 -9.19
C CYS A 46 -7.75 3.29 -7.69
N ILE A 47 -6.69 2.58 -7.33
CA ILE A 47 -6.44 2.27 -5.95
C ILE A 47 -5.67 3.37 -5.28
N VAL A 48 -6.19 3.65 -4.14
CA VAL A 48 -5.55 4.40 -3.12
C VAL A 48 -5.19 3.41 -2.02
N ALA A 49 -4.11 2.65 -2.21
CA ALA A 49 -3.49 1.99 -1.08
C ALA A 49 -3.03 3.07 -0.12
N ARG A 50 -3.56 3.04 1.08
CA ARG A 50 -3.50 4.15 2.04
C ARG A 50 -2.33 4.02 3.02
N SER A 51 -1.43 3.05 2.80
CA SER A 51 -0.27 2.88 3.67
C SER A 51 0.74 3.99 3.44
N PRO A 52 1.20 4.65 4.51
CA PRO A 52 2.34 5.53 4.42
C PRO A 52 3.57 4.74 3.96
N GLU A 53 4.48 5.40 3.28
CA GLU A 53 5.77 4.80 2.97
C GLU A 53 6.44 4.36 4.27
N GLN A 54 6.60 3.05 4.44
CA GLN A 54 7.17 2.52 5.66
C GLN A 54 8.66 2.82 5.71
N ILE A 55 9.09 3.33 6.85
CA ILE A 55 10.50 3.62 7.08
C ILE A 55 11.21 2.30 7.33
N LEU A 56 12.21 2.02 6.51
CA LEU A 56 13.05 0.84 6.69
C LEU A 56 13.71 0.88 8.07
N PRO A 57 13.33 -0.01 9.01
CA PRO A 57 14.07 -0.15 10.24
C PRO A 57 15.44 -0.74 9.93
N GLY A 58 16.48 -0.24 10.56
CA GLY A 58 17.81 -0.82 10.45
C GLY A 58 18.89 0.07 9.81
N ILE A 59 18.55 1.27 9.35
CA ILE A 59 19.54 2.30 9.06
C ILE A 59 19.72 3.13 10.33
N ASP A 60 20.90 3.08 10.92
CA ASP A 60 21.24 3.90 12.10
C ASP A 60 21.57 5.35 11.68
N GLN A 61 21.84 6.20 12.70
CA GLN A 61 22.27 7.59 12.50
C GLN A 61 23.56 7.73 11.65
N ASN A 62 24.26 6.63 11.40
CA ASN A 62 25.49 6.56 10.61
C ASN A 62 25.23 6.01 9.20
N GLY A 63 23.99 5.71 8.83
CA GLY A 63 23.65 5.08 7.55
C GLY A 63 24.07 3.62 7.46
N LEU A 64 24.42 2.99 8.58
CA LEU A 64 24.83 1.59 8.63
C LEU A 64 23.66 0.69 9.00
N PRO A 65 23.58 -0.53 8.45
CA PRO A 65 22.55 -1.50 8.81
C PRO A 65 22.83 -2.09 10.20
N THR A 66 22.85 -1.27 11.22
CA THR A 66 23.12 -1.69 12.60
C THR A 66 22.14 -1.08 13.59
N GLY A 67 21.40 -1.77 14.00
CA GLY A 67 20.77 -2.26 15.11
C GLY A 67 20.17 -1.37 16.15
N GLN A 68 20.61 -0.38 16.69
CA GLN A 68 19.96 0.38 17.77
C GLN A 68 19.29 1.69 17.30
N GLY A 69 19.77 2.29 16.25
CA GLY A 69 19.21 3.54 15.71
C GLY A 69 17.95 3.36 14.87
N GLY A 70 17.69 2.14 14.35
CA GLY A 70 16.57 1.86 13.48
C GLY A 70 15.25 1.54 14.19
N PHE A 71 15.29 1.06 15.44
CA PHE A 71 14.10 0.68 16.20
C PHE A 71 13.69 1.77 17.18
N LEU A 72 12.37 2.02 17.25
CA LEU A 72 11.80 2.88 18.27
C LEU A 72 11.97 2.23 19.64
N GLN A 73 12.39 3.04 20.65
CA GLN A 73 12.58 2.54 22.01
C GLN A 73 11.25 2.50 22.77
N PRO A 74 11.07 1.58 23.75
CA PRO A 74 9.88 1.56 24.59
C PRO A 74 9.64 2.90 25.30
N GLY A 75 8.38 3.33 25.30
CA GLY A 75 7.95 4.61 25.85
C GLY A 75 8.07 5.79 24.90
N HIS A 76 8.61 5.60 23.70
CA HIS A 76 8.79 6.65 22.70
C HIS A 76 7.68 6.62 21.65
N PHE A 77 7.50 7.78 20.99
CA PHE A 77 6.59 7.98 19.88
C PHE A 77 7.36 8.21 18.58
N GLN A 78 6.73 7.86 17.49
CA GLN A 78 7.16 8.21 16.14
C GLN A 78 5.97 8.79 15.40
N LEU A 79 6.13 9.99 14.84
CA LEU A 79 5.14 10.61 13.95
C LEU A 79 5.72 10.63 12.54
N THR A 80 4.98 10.07 11.59
CA THR A 80 5.29 10.14 10.17
C THR A 80 4.20 10.94 9.46
N ILE A 81 4.60 11.94 8.68
CA ILE A 81 3.73 12.60 7.72
C ILE A 81 4.18 12.13 6.34
N GLY A 82 3.30 11.43 5.65
CA GLY A 82 3.51 10.93 4.30
C GLY A 82 2.66 11.66 3.28
N GLU A 83 3.13 11.72 2.05
CA GLU A 83 2.37 12.18 0.89
C GLU A 83 2.47 11.14 -0.22
N ARG A 84 1.34 10.85 -0.84
CA ARG A 84 1.23 10.08 -2.07
C ARG A 84 0.57 10.93 -3.13
N HIS A 85 1.25 11.07 -4.27
CA HIS A 85 0.70 11.71 -5.47
C HIS A 85 0.58 10.70 -6.60
N GLN A 86 -0.59 10.66 -7.26
CA GLN A 86 -0.79 9.88 -8.49
C GLN A 86 -1.69 10.62 -9.47
N PHE A 87 -1.39 10.42 -10.76
CA PHE A 87 -2.21 10.85 -11.88
C PHE A 87 -2.58 9.65 -12.74
N SER A 88 -3.86 9.24 -12.66
CA SER A 88 -4.40 8.07 -13.37
C SER A 88 -5.18 8.51 -14.59
N TYR A 89 -4.79 8.07 -15.78
CA TYR A 89 -5.44 8.45 -17.04
C TYR A 89 -5.39 7.36 -18.10
N GLN A 90 -4.49 6.40 -17.99
CA GLN A 90 -4.34 5.32 -18.98
C GLN A 90 -5.35 4.22 -18.69
N HIS A 91 -6.29 4.00 -19.61
CA HIS A 91 -7.36 3.02 -19.46
C HIS A 91 -6.92 1.63 -19.93
N TYR A 92 -7.29 0.61 -19.17
CA TYR A 92 -7.02 -0.80 -19.47
C TYR A 92 -8.28 -1.64 -19.28
N VAL A 93 -8.43 -2.64 -20.15
CA VAL A 93 -9.35 -3.78 -20.03
C VAL A 93 -8.48 -5.03 -20.00
N GLY A 94 -8.49 -5.77 -18.92
CA GLY A 94 -7.40 -6.70 -18.68
C GLY A 94 -6.06 -5.96 -18.64
N ASP A 95 -5.06 -6.50 -19.29
CA ASP A 95 -3.73 -5.91 -19.51
C ASP A 95 -3.61 -5.09 -20.81
N VAL A 96 -4.72 -4.95 -21.56
CA VAL A 96 -4.75 -4.27 -22.85
C VAL A 96 -5.07 -2.79 -22.68
N TYR A 97 -4.14 -1.94 -23.08
CA TYR A 97 -4.33 -0.49 -23.11
C TYR A 97 -5.40 -0.09 -24.13
N GLN A 98 -6.33 0.77 -23.72
CA GLN A 98 -7.45 1.23 -24.53
C GLN A 98 -7.06 2.48 -25.33
N GLU A 99 -6.29 2.30 -26.40
CA GLU A 99 -5.74 3.37 -27.24
C GLU A 99 -6.82 4.28 -27.84
N TYR A 100 -7.97 3.70 -28.19
CA TYR A 100 -9.11 4.44 -28.75
C TYR A 100 -9.58 5.58 -27.83
N ARG A 101 -9.43 5.43 -26.50
CA ARG A 101 -9.78 6.49 -25.54
C ARG A 101 -8.84 7.70 -25.64
N ALA A 102 -7.56 7.46 -25.91
CA ALA A 102 -6.61 8.54 -26.14
C ALA A 102 -6.91 9.24 -27.48
N GLN A 103 -7.22 8.48 -28.53
CA GLN A 103 -7.55 9.00 -29.85
C GLN A 103 -8.85 9.84 -29.84
N LEU A 104 -9.86 9.42 -29.07
CA LEU A 104 -11.14 10.14 -28.91
C LEU A 104 -11.08 11.23 -27.86
N HIS A 105 -9.95 11.46 -27.19
CA HIS A 105 -9.80 12.40 -26.07
C HIS A 105 -10.86 12.20 -24.98
N ASN A 106 -11.25 10.95 -24.70
CA ASN A 106 -12.26 10.63 -23.70
C ASN A 106 -11.70 9.81 -22.52
N GLN A 107 -10.39 9.84 -22.30
CA GLN A 107 -9.77 9.28 -21.10
C GLN A 107 -10.30 10.00 -19.86
N VAL A 108 -10.52 9.22 -18.81
CA VAL A 108 -10.85 9.77 -17.49
C VAL A 108 -9.56 10.04 -16.74
N GLU A 109 -9.39 11.26 -16.29
CA GLU A 109 -8.25 11.72 -15.53
C GLU A 109 -8.61 11.83 -14.05
N ASN A 110 -7.86 11.13 -13.19
CA ASN A 110 -7.93 11.28 -11.74
C ASN A 110 -6.60 11.83 -11.24
N ARG A 111 -6.67 12.94 -10.49
CA ARG A 111 -5.54 13.48 -9.72
C ARG A 111 -5.81 13.21 -8.26
N ILE A 112 -4.95 12.46 -7.61
CA ILE A 112 -5.15 12.00 -6.24
C ILE A 112 -3.89 12.33 -5.45
N ASN A 113 -4.08 13.08 -4.36
CA ASN A 113 -3.07 13.32 -3.34
C ASN A 113 -3.61 12.81 -2.01
N ILE A 114 -2.80 12.04 -1.30
CA ILE A 114 -3.12 11.56 0.04
C ILE A 114 -1.99 12.00 0.95
N VAL A 115 -2.35 12.79 1.94
CA VAL A 115 -1.47 13.12 3.05
C VAL A 115 -1.86 12.23 4.22
N THR A 116 -0.92 11.47 4.74
CA THR A 116 -1.15 10.55 5.85
C THR A 116 -0.40 11.03 7.09
N ALA A 117 -1.10 11.09 8.22
CA ALA A 117 -0.49 11.23 9.54
C ALA A 117 -0.51 9.87 10.22
N ASP A 118 0.67 9.34 10.52
CA ASP A 118 0.86 8.08 11.20
C ASP A 118 1.57 8.29 12.53
N LEU A 119 0.94 7.91 13.62
CA LEU A 119 1.50 7.99 14.97
C LEU A 119 1.66 6.59 15.53
N MET A 120 2.91 6.23 15.81
CA MET A 120 3.28 4.96 16.43
C MET A 120 3.77 5.19 17.87
N TYR A 121 3.29 4.37 18.80
CA TYR A 121 3.76 4.30 20.19
C TYR A 121 4.42 2.96 20.45
N GLN A 122 5.69 2.95 20.86
CA GLN A 122 6.41 1.73 21.22
C GLN A 122 6.15 1.37 22.69
N TRP A 123 5.26 0.39 22.91
CA TRP A 123 4.90 -0.03 24.27
C TRP A 123 5.98 -0.89 24.93
N THR A 124 6.47 -1.90 24.22
CA THR A 124 7.54 -2.80 24.67
C THR A 124 8.62 -2.86 23.60
N PRO A 125 9.78 -3.49 23.83
CA PRO A 125 10.77 -3.66 22.76
C PRO A 125 10.24 -4.35 21.49
N ARG A 126 9.13 -5.08 21.60
CA ARG A 126 8.56 -5.86 20.49
C ARG A 126 7.20 -5.38 20.02
N ILE A 127 6.43 -4.72 20.86
CA ILE A 127 5.02 -4.38 20.60
C ILE A 127 4.90 -2.87 20.46
N SER A 128 4.27 -2.42 19.40
CA SER A 128 3.87 -1.04 19.17
C SER A 128 2.39 -0.94 18.78
N PHE A 129 1.80 0.21 19.05
CA PHE A 129 0.46 0.59 18.61
C PHE A 129 0.58 1.73 17.62
N GLU A 130 -0.31 1.75 16.66
CA GLU A 130 -0.29 2.67 15.53
C GLU A 130 -1.69 3.23 15.27
N ILE A 131 -1.76 4.51 14.96
CA ILE A 131 -2.93 5.16 14.39
C ILE A 131 -2.52 5.85 13.10
N ASN A 132 -3.18 5.49 12.00
CA ASN A 132 -2.94 6.01 10.67
C ASN A 132 -4.18 6.77 10.19
N ILE A 133 -4.04 8.05 9.89
CA ILE A 133 -5.12 8.95 9.48
C ILE A 133 -4.78 9.54 8.12
N PRO A 134 -5.42 9.08 7.03
CA PRO A 134 -5.24 9.64 5.71
C PRO A 134 -6.15 10.86 5.47
N PHE A 135 -5.67 11.82 4.70
CA PHE A 135 -6.41 12.97 4.19
C PHE A 135 -6.35 12.95 2.67
N LEU A 136 -7.50 12.82 2.03
CA LEU A 136 -7.62 12.77 0.58
C LEU A 136 -7.87 14.18 0.01
N PHE A 137 -7.18 14.49 -1.09
CA PHE A 137 -7.46 15.61 -1.99
C PHE A 137 -7.47 15.07 -3.40
N ALA A 138 -8.65 14.97 -4.01
CA ALA A 138 -8.77 14.34 -5.32
C ALA A 138 -9.68 15.11 -6.27
N SER A 139 -9.43 14.98 -7.56
CA SER A 139 -10.29 15.50 -8.61
C SER A 139 -10.36 14.55 -9.80
N ARG A 140 -11.48 14.60 -10.50
CA ARG A 140 -11.78 13.76 -11.66
C ARG A 140 -12.43 14.56 -12.79
N LYS A 141 -12.07 14.27 -14.02
CA LYS A 141 -12.73 14.74 -15.23
C LYS A 141 -12.56 13.73 -16.37
N THR A 142 -13.42 13.79 -17.38
CA THR A 142 -13.15 13.20 -18.69
C THR A 142 -12.51 14.27 -19.57
N GLN A 143 -11.49 13.91 -20.38
CA GLN A 143 -10.70 14.90 -21.14
C GLN A 143 -11.54 15.81 -22.03
N ASN A 144 -12.55 15.27 -22.70
CA ASN A 144 -13.46 16.02 -23.57
C ASN A 144 -14.66 16.64 -22.83
N SER A 145 -14.74 16.52 -21.51
CA SER A 145 -15.79 17.11 -20.68
C SER A 145 -15.34 18.43 -20.06
N PRO A 146 -16.16 19.48 -20.07
CA PRO A 146 -15.90 20.70 -19.32
C PRO A 146 -16.09 20.51 -17.81
N ILE A 147 -16.81 19.46 -17.40
CA ILE A 147 -17.13 19.19 -15.99
C ILE A 147 -15.93 18.52 -15.33
N LYS A 148 -15.40 19.22 -14.31
CA LYS A 148 -14.39 18.69 -13.40
C LYS A 148 -14.98 18.74 -11.99
N TYR A 149 -14.93 17.63 -11.28
CA TYR A 149 -15.40 17.56 -9.90
C TYR A 149 -14.29 17.04 -8.97
N ALA A 150 -14.45 17.31 -7.69
CA ALA A 150 -13.45 17.01 -6.68
C ALA A 150 -14.09 16.46 -5.41
N ALA A 151 -13.28 15.75 -4.63
CA ALA A 151 -13.59 15.36 -3.28
C ALA A 151 -12.38 15.57 -2.39
N GLN A 152 -12.63 15.90 -1.14
CA GLN A 152 -11.60 16.03 -0.11
C GLN A 152 -12.15 15.65 1.25
N GLY A 153 -11.28 15.19 2.14
CA GLY A 153 -11.67 14.86 3.51
C GLY A 153 -10.72 13.87 4.16
N ILE A 154 -11.00 13.62 5.44
CA ILE A 154 -10.38 12.53 6.17
C ILE A 154 -10.82 11.22 5.53
N GLY A 155 -9.89 10.30 5.34
CA GLY A 155 -10.18 8.94 4.91
C GLY A 155 -10.46 8.00 6.07
N ASP A 156 -10.55 6.71 5.79
CA ASP A 156 -10.76 5.71 6.82
C ASP A 156 -9.48 5.54 7.66
N THR A 157 -9.64 5.63 8.98
CA THR A 157 -8.54 5.54 9.94
C THR A 157 -8.20 4.08 10.23
N ILE A 158 -6.91 3.76 10.31
CA ILE A 158 -6.44 2.44 10.74
C ILE A 158 -5.90 2.54 12.16
N LEU A 159 -6.32 1.60 13.00
CA LEU A 159 -5.78 1.35 14.33
C LEU A 159 -5.11 -0.02 14.31
N ALA A 160 -3.82 -0.12 14.61
CA ALA A 160 -3.10 -1.38 14.53
C ALA A 160 -2.20 -1.63 15.75
N ALA A 161 -1.95 -2.91 16.01
CA ALA A 161 -0.93 -3.38 16.93
C ALA A 161 0.08 -4.22 16.16
N ASN A 162 1.36 -3.87 16.28
CA ASN A 162 2.47 -4.49 15.57
C ASN A 162 3.40 -5.22 16.54
N ALA A 163 3.91 -6.36 16.12
CA ALA A 163 4.82 -7.16 16.94
C ALA A 163 6.05 -7.62 16.15
N TRP A 164 7.24 -7.22 16.61
CA TRP A 164 8.50 -7.76 16.10
C TRP A 164 8.66 -9.24 16.45
N VAL A 165 8.93 -10.09 15.47
CA VAL A 165 9.13 -11.54 15.63
C VAL A 165 10.34 -11.83 16.52
N LEU A 166 11.43 -11.10 16.30
CA LEU A 166 12.63 -11.21 17.13
C LEU A 166 12.76 -9.98 18.03
N ASN A 167 13.42 -10.13 19.17
CA ASN A 167 13.66 -8.99 20.05
C ASN A 167 14.67 -8.00 19.42
N PRO A 168 14.28 -6.77 19.10
CA PRO A 168 15.14 -5.79 18.47
C PRO A 168 16.43 -5.49 19.24
N LYS A 169 16.44 -5.64 20.58
CA LYS A 169 17.63 -5.45 21.41
C LYS A 169 18.70 -6.53 21.17
N LYS A 170 18.34 -7.68 20.58
CA LYS A 170 19.23 -8.82 20.36
C LYS A 170 19.52 -9.08 18.88
N THR A 171 18.75 -8.48 17.98
CA THR A 171 18.83 -8.73 16.53
C THR A 171 18.98 -7.43 15.76
N HIS A 172 20.19 -7.19 15.26
CA HIS A 172 20.55 -5.92 14.63
C HIS A 172 20.63 -6.00 13.10
N ARG A 173 20.73 -7.21 12.53
CA ARG A 173 20.95 -7.40 11.09
C ARG A 173 19.72 -7.87 10.32
N GLY A 174 18.62 -8.07 11.00
CA GLY A 174 17.38 -8.46 10.34
C GLY A 174 16.31 -8.80 11.35
N ASN A 175 15.09 -8.46 11.02
CA ASN A 175 13.89 -8.74 11.80
C ASN A 175 12.67 -8.72 10.87
N ALA A 176 11.56 -9.23 11.37
CA ALA A 176 10.26 -9.10 10.74
C ALA A 176 9.25 -8.66 11.80
N SER A 177 8.25 -7.90 11.39
CA SER A 177 7.10 -7.51 12.20
C SER A 177 5.82 -7.95 11.50
N VAL A 178 4.82 -8.31 12.28
CA VAL A 178 3.46 -8.57 11.82
C VAL A 178 2.53 -7.71 12.68
N GLY A 179 1.56 -7.08 12.03
CA GLY A 179 0.54 -6.28 12.67
C GLY A 179 -0.86 -6.79 12.34
N ILE A 180 -1.77 -6.54 13.28
CA ILE A 180 -3.20 -6.71 13.08
C ILE A 180 -3.90 -5.42 13.48
N GLY A 181 -4.89 -5.01 12.71
CA GLY A 181 -5.59 -3.75 12.93
C GLY A 181 -7.03 -3.76 12.46
N LEU A 182 -7.66 -2.63 12.68
CA LEU A 182 -9.02 -2.33 12.26
C LEU A 182 -9.02 -1.08 11.37
N LEU A 183 -9.67 -1.16 10.23
CA LEU A 183 -10.06 -0.02 9.43
C LEU A 183 -11.38 0.50 9.99
N MET A 184 -11.40 1.78 10.36
CA MET A 184 -12.56 2.49 10.89
C MET A 184 -13.17 3.35 9.78
N PRO A 185 -14.49 3.30 9.53
CA PRO A 185 -15.14 4.10 8.48
C PRO A 185 -15.30 5.56 8.92
N THR A 186 -14.18 6.26 9.07
CA THR A 186 -14.15 7.68 9.45
C THR A 186 -14.21 8.62 8.25
N GLY A 187 -13.92 8.10 7.06
CA GLY A 187 -14.01 8.83 5.81
C GLY A 187 -15.45 8.94 5.31
N ASN A 188 -15.75 10.06 4.65
CA ASN A 188 -17.04 10.18 3.96
C ASN A 188 -16.99 9.36 2.66
N ASP A 189 -17.88 8.41 2.52
CA ASP A 189 -18.02 7.52 1.36
C ASP A 189 -19.12 7.97 0.37
N ASP A 190 -19.86 9.04 0.70
CA ASP A 190 -20.92 9.62 -0.13
C ASP A 190 -20.75 11.13 -0.36
N VAL A 191 -19.55 11.55 -0.78
CA VAL A 191 -19.33 12.92 -1.19
C VAL A 191 -20.10 13.19 -2.48
N GLN A 192 -21.00 14.17 -2.45
CA GLN A 192 -21.81 14.62 -3.59
C GLN A 192 -21.14 15.78 -4.30
N ASN A 193 -21.24 15.80 -5.65
CA ASN A 193 -20.78 16.94 -6.45
C ASN A 193 -21.56 16.99 -7.77
N THR A 194 -21.38 18.08 -8.53
CA THR A 194 -21.83 18.15 -9.93
C THR A 194 -20.93 17.27 -10.78
N VAL A 195 -21.51 16.19 -11.31
CA VAL A 195 -20.82 15.21 -12.14
C VAL A 195 -21.40 15.18 -13.55
N ASN A 196 -20.63 14.62 -14.49
CA ASN A 196 -21.13 14.36 -15.83
C ASN A 196 -21.82 12.99 -15.85
N SER A 197 -23.13 12.94 -16.06
CA SER A 197 -23.89 11.69 -16.19
C SER A 197 -23.71 11.03 -17.57
N ASN A 198 -23.18 11.72 -18.57
CA ASN A 198 -22.78 11.12 -19.84
C ASN A 198 -21.46 10.37 -19.67
N THR A 199 -21.54 9.12 -19.27
CA THR A 199 -20.37 8.25 -19.03
C THR A 199 -19.75 7.67 -20.30
N THR A 200 -20.40 7.82 -21.46
CA THR A 200 -19.87 7.32 -22.74
C THR A 200 -18.68 8.14 -23.23
N GLY A 201 -18.55 9.39 -22.77
CA GLY A 201 -17.56 10.35 -23.26
C GLY A 201 -17.81 10.82 -24.69
N VAL A 202 -18.97 10.47 -25.27
CA VAL A 202 -19.41 10.89 -26.59
C VAL A 202 -20.69 11.74 -26.44
N GLY A 203 -20.75 12.88 -27.14
CA GLY A 203 -21.86 13.85 -27.03
C GLY A 203 -21.66 14.86 -25.89
N PRO A 204 -22.69 15.74 -25.67
CA PRO A 204 -22.59 16.80 -24.69
C PRO A 204 -22.52 16.27 -23.26
N ALA A 205 -21.81 16.99 -22.40
CA ALA A 205 -21.82 16.74 -20.97
C ALA A 205 -23.20 17.05 -20.38
N VAL A 206 -23.66 16.21 -19.45
CA VAL A 206 -24.93 16.39 -18.74
C VAL A 206 -24.64 16.52 -17.26
N GLU A 207 -24.89 17.71 -16.72
CA GLU A 207 -24.64 18.04 -15.30
C GLU A 207 -25.75 17.47 -14.41
N VAL A 208 -25.37 16.72 -13.39
CA VAL A 208 -26.26 16.22 -12.34
C VAL A 208 -25.53 16.25 -11.00
N THR A 209 -26.27 16.44 -9.92
CA THR A 209 -25.73 16.24 -8.56
C THR A 209 -25.84 14.75 -8.22
N ALA A 210 -24.70 14.11 -7.96
CA ALA A 210 -24.64 12.70 -7.63
C ALA A 210 -23.36 12.39 -6.81
N PRO A 211 -23.26 11.19 -6.20
CA PRO A 211 -22.02 10.74 -5.59
C PRO A 211 -20.87 10.84 -6.57
N VAL A 212 -19.74 11.37 -6.13
CA VAL A 212 -18.52 11.35 -6.95
C VAL A 212 -18.06 9.90 -7.14
N ASP A 213 -17.30 9.66 -8.20
CA ASP A 213 -16.75 8.32 -8.45
C ASP A 213 -15.98 7.79 -7.22
N TYR A 214 -16.20 6.54 -6.88
CA TYR A 214 -15.64 5.95 -5.65
C TYR A 214 -14.09 5.98 -5.62
N SER A 215 -13.41 6.10 -6.76
CA SER A 215 -11.96 6.23 -6.83
C SER A 215 -11.42 7.52 -6.19
N ILE A 216 -12.29 8.50 -5.98
CA ILE A 216 -11.96 9.76 -5.33
C ILE A 216 -12.77 10.01 -4.05
N GLN A 217 -13.55 9.03 -3.57
CA GLN A 217 -14.21 9.10 -2.26
C GLN A 217 -13.18 8.99 -1.13
N PRO A 218 -13.28 9.78 -0.05
CA PRO A 218 -12.40 9.66 1.11
C PRO A 218 -12.53 8.34 1.87
N GLY A 219 -13.75 7.82 2.04
CA GLY A 219 -14.07 6.59 2.75
C GLY A 219 -14.51 5.45 1.83
N ASN A 220 -14.50 4.23 2.36
CA ASN A 220 -15.11 3.06 1.72
C ASN A 220 -16.47 2.66 2.34
N GLY A 221 -16.88 3.33 3.43
CA GLY A 221 -18.15 3.15 4.11
C GLY A 221 -18.27 1.88 4.94
N GLY A 222 -17.19 1.23 5.32
CA GLY A 222 -17.26 0.00 6.10
C GLY A 222 -16.06 -0.24 7.00
N TYR A 223 -16.27 -1.08 8.02
CA TYR A 223 -15.18 -1.63 8.81
C TYR A 223 -14.38 -2.65 8.01
N GLY A 224 -13.09 -2.77 8.32
CA GLY A 224 -12.22 -3.78 7.75
C GLY A 224 -11.22 -4.31 8.78
N MET A 225 -10.73 -5.52 8.55
CA MET A 225 -9.60 -6.07 9.28
C MET A 225 -8.33 -5.79 8.47
N VAL A 226 -7.30 -5.30 9.15
CA VAL A 226 -6.00 -5.00 8.54
C VAL A 226 -4.99 -6.02 9.03
N VAL A 227 -4.24 -6.60 8.10
CA VAL A 227 -3.02 -7.36 8.40
C VAL A 227 -1.87 -6.64 7.72
N GLN A 228 -0.84 -6.30 8.48
CA GLN A 228 0.34 -5.62 7.94
C GLN A 228 1.62 -6.36 8.32
N TRP A 229 2.64 -6.21 7.49
CA TRP A 229 3.95 -6.81 7.75
C TRP A 229 5.06 -5.89 7.28
N GLN A 230 6.20 -6.04 7.90
CA GLN A 230 7.45 -5.47 7.43
C GLN A 230 8.60 -6.38 7.79
N GLY A 231 9.65 -6.36 7.01
CA GLY A 231 10.83 -7.15 7.27
C GLY A 231 12.07 -6.58 6.59
N PHE A 232 13.21 -6.83 7.19
CA PHE A 232 14.48 -6.46 6.58
C PHE A 232 15.60 -7.44 6.92
N ARG A 233 16.61 -7.49 6.04
CA ARG A 233 17.82 -8.27 6.25
C ARG A 233 19.03 -7.54 5.70
N ALA A 234 19.96 -7.16 6.58
CA ALA A 234 21.23 -6.60 6.19
C ALA A 234 22.25 -7.69 5.81
N VAL A 235 22.88 -7.51 4.66
CA VAL A 235 23.96 -8.37 4.14
C VAL A 235 25.23 -7.53 4.03
N GLY A 236 26.24 -7.87 4.84
CA GLY A 236 27.38 -6.97 5.01
C GLY A 236 26.99 -5.62 5.60
N ASN A 237 27.68 -4.57 5.19
CA ASN A 237 27.43 -3.18 5.61
C ASN A 237 26.91 -2.31 4.46
N HIS A 238 26.59 -2.92 3.32
CA HIS A 238 26.34 -2.21 2.07
C HIS A 238 24.98 -2.50 1.46
N LEU A 239 24.26 -3.52 1.94
CA LEU A 239 23.02 -3.94 1.33
C LEU A 239 22.02 -4.38 2.39
N ILE A 240 20.80 -3.87 2.28
CA ILE A 240 19.65 -4.27 3.08
C ILE A 240 18.55 -4.71 2.14
N PHE A 241 18.10 -5.94 2.25
CA PHE A 241 16.85 -6.39 1.65
C PHE A 241 15.70 -6.00 2.56
N TYR A 242 14.61 -5.54 1.99
CA TYR A 242 13.41 -5.21 2.73
C TYR A 242 12.14 -5.71 2.05
N THR A 243 11.10 -5.84 2.80
CA THR A 243 9.72 -6.06 2.33
C THR A 243 8.77 -5.45 3.34
N ASP A 244 7.67 -4.92 2.86
CA ASP A 244 6.55 -4.45 3.65
C ASP A 244 5.26 -4.57 2.86
N GLY A 245 4.15 -4.40 3.54
CA GLY A 245 2.84 -4.42 2.93
C GLY A 245 1.71 -4.53 3.93
N ASP A 246 0.52 -4.43 3.39
CA ASP A 246 -0.73 -4.61 4.11
C ASP A 246 -1.79 -5.28 3.26
N TYR A 247 -2.75 -5.88 3.93
CA TYR A 247 -4.00 -6.36 3.35
C TYR A 247 -5.15 -5.87 4.21
N ILE A 248 -6.11 -5.20 3.59
CA ILE A 248 -7.34 -4.72 4.22
C ILE A 248 -8.49 -5.60 3.74
N ALA A 249 -9.01 -6.42 4.63
CA ALA A 249 -10.18 -7.26 4.40
C ALA A 249 -11.44 -6.51 4.83
N SER A 250 -12.21 -6.05 3.86
CA SER A 250 -13.42 -5.24 4.07
C SER A 250 -14.61 -6.13 4.46
N GLN A 251 -15.49 -5.62 5.32
CA GLN A 251 -16.68 -6.32 5.74
C GLN A 251 -17.91 -5.88 4.93
N GLY A 252 -18.69 -6.84 4.44
CA GLY A 252 -19.92 -6.64 3.69
C GLY A 252 -19.70 -6.41 2.19
N ASP A 253 -20.80 -6.42 1.41
CA ASP A 253 -20.76 -6.36 -0.05
C ASP A 253 -20.69 -4.93 -0.58
N THR A 254 -21.64 -4.08 -0.17
CA THR A 254 -21.76 -2.70 -0.64
C THR A 254 -21.81 -1.72 0.51
N ASN A 255 -21.48 -0.45 0.25
CA ASN A 255 -21.62 0.63 1.23
C ASN A 255 -22.99 1.35 1.15
N GLY A 256 -23.87 0.95 0.21
CA GLY A 256 -25.16 1.58 0.02
C GLY A 256 -25.14 2.87 -0.81
N VAL A 257 -23.96 3.36 -1.19
CA VAL A 257 -23.83 4.55 -2.03
C VAL A 257 -24.08 4.18 -3.50
N ALA A 258 -24.92 4.97 -4.17
CA ALA A 258 -25.20 4.75 -5.58
C ALA A 258 -23.93 4.95 -6.44
N ARG A 259 -23.70 4.06 -7.40
CA ARG A 259 -22.60 4.16 -8.37
C ARG A 259 -22.61 5.46 -9.18
N GLY A 260 -23.76 6.04 -9.37
CA GLY A 260 -23.96 7.25 -10.18
C GLY A 260 -25.37 7.81 -10.03
N ALA A 261 -25.72 8.80 -10.86
CA ALA A 261 -26.97 9.52 -10.78
C ALA A 261 -28.22 8.66 -11.06
N THR A 262 -28.09 7.56 -11.80
CA THR A 262 -29.20 6.66 -12.15
C THR A 262 -28.81 5.21 -11.93
N GLN A 263 -29.77 4.43 -11.44
CA GLN A 263 -29.60 3.00 -11.28
C GLN A 263 -29.87 2.27 -12.62
N SER A 264 -29.09 1.23 -12.89
CA SER A 264 -29.23 0.40 -14.08
C SER A 264 -30.21 -0.76 -13.81
N ALA A 265 -31.22 -0.88 -14.66
CA ALA A 265 -32.11 -2.06 -14.63
C ALA A 265 -31.46 -3.30 -15.25
N THR A 266 -30.45 -3.14 -16.11
CA THR A 266 -29.76 -4.22 -16.81
C THR A 266 -28.56 -4.79 -16.02
N THR A 267 -28.00 -4.00 -15.11
CA THR A 267 -26.86 -4.39 -14.27
C THR A 267 -27.10 -4.08 -12.78
N PRO A 268 -28.19 -4.63 -12.18
CA PRO A 268 -28.62 -4.27 -10.83
C PRO A 268 -27.56 -4.56 -9.75
N LEU A 269 -26.71 -5.57 -9.93
CA LEU A 269 -25.63 -5.87 -8.96
C LEU A 269 -24.57 -4.76 -8.87
N GLU A 270 -24.50 -3.87 -9.84
CA GLU A 270 -23.53 -2.75 -9.88
C GLU A 270 -24.16 -1.39 -9.50
N ASN A 271 -25.38 -1.35 -9.02
CA ASN A 271 -26.05 -0.09 -8.69
C ASN A 271 -25.46 0.61 -7.47
N TYR A 272 -24.82 -0.14 -6.60
CA TYR A 272 -24.19 0.38 -5.39
C TYR A 272 -22.67 0.08 -5.41
N VAL A 273 -21.88 0.93 -4.74
CA VAL A 273 -20.44 0.78 -4.66
C VAL A 273 -20.06 -0.38 -3.74
N ALA A 274 -19.17 -1.24 -4.18
CA ALA A 274 -18.66 -2.36 -3.39
C ALA A 274 -17.67 -1.92 -2.32
N ARG A 275 -17.78 -2.54 -1.14
CA ARG A 275 -16.72 -2.52 -0.11
C ARG A 275 -15.65 -3.54 -0.50
N SER A 276 -14.66 -3.11 -1.25
CA SER A 276 -13.64 -4.01 -1.77
C SER A 276 -12.46 -4.14 -0.81
N ASP A 277 -11.91 -5.35 -0.73
CA ASP A 277 -10.59 -5.55 -0.12
C ASP A 277 -9.53 -4.77 -0.89
N GLN A 278 -8.42 -4.47 -0.22
CA GLN A 278 -7.28 -3.75 -0.81
C GLN A 278 -5.99 -4.37 -0.31
N TYR A 279 -4.94 -4.30 -1.10
CA TYR A 279 -3.61 -4.70 -0.66
C TYR A 279 -2.51 -3.84 -1.25
N LEU A 280 -1.41 -3.83 -0.55
CA LEU A 280 -0.14 -3.26 -0.96
C LEU A 280 0.98 -4.23 -0.58
N MET A 281 1.94 -4.43 -1.48
CA MET A 281 3.17 -5.17 -1.20
C MET A 281 4.34 -4.45 -1.83
N GLU A 282 5.41 -4.31 -1.07
CA GLU A 282 6.67 -3.78 -1.56
C GLU A 282 7.81 -4.67 -1.12
N ALA A 283 8.82 -4.81 -1.98
CA ALA A 283 10.07 -5.47 -1.64
C ALA A 283 11.20 -4.79 -2.39
N GLY A 284 12.39 -4.82 -1.83
CA GLY A 284 13.50 -4.16 -2.52
C GLY A 284 14.83 -4.28 -1.81
N VAL A 285 15.71 -3.43 -2.26
CA VAL A 285 17.05 -3.28 -1.70
C VAL A 285 17.28 -1.83 -1.30
N SER A 286 17.93 -1.66 -0.16
CA SER A 286 18.44 -0.37 0.30
C SER A 286 19.95 -0.44 0.37
N ILE A 287 20.61 0.57 -0.20
CA ILE A 287 22.07 0.69 -0.33
C ILE A 287 22.51 1.92 0.45
N PRO A 288 23.03 1.76 1.68
CA PRO A 288 23.57 2.87 2.45
C PRO A 288 24.80 3.51 1.74
N ILE A 289 24.79 4.82 1.63
CA ILE A 289 25.88 5.60 1.02
C ILE A 289 26.88 5.98 2.12
N GLN A 290 27.98 5.27 2.20
CA GLN A 290 28.98 5.44 3.28
C GLN A 290 29.60 6.82 3.38
N GLN A 291 29.68 7.54 2.25
CA GLN A 291 30.24 8.90 2.19
C GLN A 291 29.32 9.95 2.80
N VAL A 292 28.00 9.65 2.89
CA VAL A 292 27.01 10.56 3.46
C VAL A 292 26.22 9.82 4.54
N ARG A 293 26.58 10.08 5.80
CA ARG A 293 25.93 9.43 6.94
C ARG A 293 24.41 9.63 6.91
N GLY A 294 23.68 8.54 7.07
CA GLY A 294 22.22 8.52 7.09
C GLY A 294 21.57 8.47 5.72
N LEU A 295 22.31 8.59 4.62
CA LEU A 295 21.76 8.49 3.25
C LEU A 295 21.75 7.04 2.78
N ALA A 296 20.63 6.63 2.21
CA ALA A 296 20.50 5.37 1.48
C ALA A 296 19.73 5.59 0.17
N ILE A 297 20.08 4.82 -0.84
CA ILE A 297 19.30 4.69 -2.07
C ILE A 297 18.49 3.41 -1.96
N VAL A 298 17.21 3.48 -2.28
CA VAL A 298 16.30 2.32 -2.29
C VAL A 298 15.85 2.02 -3.71
N PHE A 299 15.59 0.77 -4.00
CA PHE A 299 15.04 0.33 -5.28
C PHE A 299 14.28 -0.97 -5.10
N GLY A 300 13.07 -1.05 -5.67
CA GLY A 300 12.29 -2.28 -5.60
C GLY A 300 11.01 -2.24 -6.42
N PRO A 301 10.38 -3.40 -6.60
CA PRO A 301 9.02 -3.52 -7.07
C PRO A 301 8.01 -3.21 -5.95
N ARG A 302 6.87 -2.69 -6.39
CA ARG A 302 5.67 -2.42 -5.60
C ARG A 302 4.47 -2.96 -6.37
N ASP A 303 3.65 -3.74 -5.71
CA ASP A 303 2.37 -4.25 -6.22
C ASP A 303 1.24 -3.77 -5.33
N GLU A 304 0.24 -3.16 -5.93
CA GLU A 304 -0.91 -2.64 -5.19
C GLU A 304 -2.21 -2.93 -5.92
N GLY A 305 -3.25 -3.17 -5.08
CA GLY A 305 -4.41 -3.64 -5.71
C GLY A 305 -5.72 -3.83 -4.94
N VAL A 306 -6.82 -4.21 -5.70
CA VAL A 306 -8.13 -4.65 -5.19
C VAL A 306 -8.51 -5.98 -5.83
N PRO A 307 -8.70 -7.05 -5.07
CA PRO A 307 -9.07 -8.36 -5.62
C PRO A 307 -10.49 -8.35 -6.21
N ALA A 308 -10.73 -9.26 -7.16
CA ALA A 308 -12.06 -9.47 -7.74
C ALA A 308 -13.09 -9.95 -6.71
N ARG A 309 -12.62 -10.64 -5.67
CA ARG A 309 -13.42 -11.19 -4.56
C ARG A 309 -12.80 -10.81 -3.24
N ASN A 310 -13.63 -10.51 -2.27
CA ASN A 310 -13.20 -10.24 -0.91
C ASN A 310 -12.73 -11.54 -0.22
N LEU A 311 -11.83 -11.42 0.75
CA LEU A 311 -11.32 -12.53 1.55
C LEU A 311 -12.43 -13.17 2.40
N PHE A 312 -13.28 -12.35 3.01
CA PHE A 312 -14.42 -12.85 3.74
C PHE A 312 -15.54 -13.21 2.77
N PRO A 313 -16.17 -14.39 2.95
CA PRO A 313 -17.21 -14.85 2.06
C PRO A 313 -18.44 -13.93 2.12
N ASN A 314 -18.82 -13.43 0.96
CA ASN A 314 -20.02 -12.64 0.72
C ASN A 314 -20.44 -12.85 -0.75
N SER A 315 -21.50 -12.20 -1.23
CA SER A 315 -21.92 -12.30 -2.64
C SER A 315 -20.95 -11.67 -3.60
N ASN A 316 -20.09 -10.75 -3.12
CA ASN A 316 -19.22 -9.87 -3.91
C ASN A 316 -19.98 -8.99 -4.90
N ASP A 317 -21.23 -8.68 -4.60
CA ASP A 317 -22.04 -7.71 -5.32
C ASP A 317 -21.46 -6.30 -5.14
N GLY A 318 -21.96 -5.39 -5.93
CA GLY A 318 -21.52 -4.01 -5.92
C GLY A 318 -20.51 -3.71 -7.01
N PHE A 319 -20.56 -2.45 -7.43
CA PHE A 319 -19.65 -1.93 -8.42
C PHE A 319 -18.23 -1.83 -7.86
N ARG A 320 -17.32 -2.54 -8.47
CA ARG A 320 -15.89 -2.48 -8.20
C ARG A 320 -15.11 -2.49 -9.50
N ARG A 321 -13.90 -1.99 -9.46
CA ARG A 321 -12.94 -2.11 -10.55
C ARG A 321 -11.76 -2.95 -10.05
N PRO A 322 -11.86 -4.27 -10.00
CA PRO A 322 -10.72 -5.09 -9.59
C PRO A 322 -9.61 -5.01 -10.64
N GLY A 323 -8.38 -5.18 -10.23
CA GLY A 323 -7.22 -5.05 -11.11
C GLY A 323 -5.96 -4.63 -10.31
N PHE A 324 -4.74 -4.64 -10.84
CA PHE A 324 -3.51 -4.35 -10.12
C PHE A 324 -2.51 -3.55 -10.94
N ALA A 325 -1.57 -2.94 -10.24
CA ALA A 325 -0.44 -2.28 -10.85
C ALA A 325 0.86 -2.74 -10.18
N VAL A 326 1.68 -3.45 -10.95
CA VAL A 326 3.07 -3.67 -10.58
C VAL A 326 3.87 -2.49 -11.06
N SER A 327 4.58 -1.86 -10.16
CA SER A 327 5.47 -0.74 -10.44
C SER A 327 6.86 -1.01 -9.88
N ALA A 328 7.85 -0.28 -10.37
CA ALA A 328 9.21 -0.34 -9.84
C ALA A 328 9.85 1.03 -9.96
N GLY A 329 10.74 1.33 -9.05
CA GLY A 329 11.44 2.61 -9.11
C GLY A 329 12.45 2.86 -8.00
N PRO A 330 13.25 3.91 -8.15
CA PRO A 330 14.20 4.36 -7.15
C PRO A 330 13.54 5.22 -6.08
N GLY A 331 14.18 5.25 -4.93
CA GLY A 331 13.92 6.19 -3.86
C GLY A 331 15.20 6.54 -3.10
N VAL A 332 15.07 7.50 -2.21
CA VAL A 332 16.13 7.94 -1.30
C VAL A 332 15.58 8.02 0.10
N GLN A 333 16.40 7.68 1.08
CA GLN A 333 16.10 7.86 2.48
C GLN A 333 17.26 8.56 3.16
N TYR A 334 16.96 9.57 3.98
CA TYR A 334 17.98 10.30 4.72
C TYR A 334 17.57 10.43 6.19
N GLY A 335 18.35 9.78 7.07
CA GLY A 335 18.15 9.82 8.51
C GLY A 335 19.22 10.64 9.23
N ARG A 336 18.82 11.58 10.10
CA ARG A 336 19.73 12.32 10.96
C ARG A 336 19.09 12.61 12.32
N GLY A 337 19.70 12.08 13.37
CA GLY A 337 19.14 12.17 14.72
C GLY A 337 17.76 11.50 14.79
N SER A 338 16.79 12.23 15.29
CA SER A 338 15.40 11.77 15.39
C SER A 338 14.59 11.95 14.08
N ASN A 339 15.20 12.49 13.02
CA ASN A 339 14.48 12.86 11.80
C ASN A 339 14.85 11.94 10.66
N ILE A 340 13.85 11.52 9.87
CA ILE A 340 14.02 10.73 8.66
C ILE A 340 13.19 11.36 7.55
N LEU A 341 13.82 11.53 6.39
CA LEU A 341 13.16 11.95 5.15
C LEU A 341 13.23 10.80 4.16
N SER A 342 12.17 10.56 3.43
CA SER A 342 12.18 9.63 2.30
C SER A 342 11.45 10.21 1.10
N ALA A 343 11.83 9.77 -0.09
CA ALA A 343 11.14 10.08 -1.33
C ALA A 343 11.38 8.95 -2.33
N SER A 344 10.33 8.54 -3.03
CA SER A 344 10.37 7.48 -4.04
C SER A 344 9.49 7.82 -5.24
N ILE A 345 9.87 7.31 -6.41
CA ILE A 345 9.07 7.37 -7.61
C ILE A 345 8.96 5.97 -8.21
N PHE A 346 7.73 5.49 -8.35
CA PHE A 346 7.45 4.20 -8.95
C PHE A 346 6.80 4.38 -10.32
N LYS A 347 7.36 3.74 -11.34
CA LYS A 347 6.77 3.65 -12.68
C LYS A 347 6.06 2.33 -12.82
N ALA A 348 4.79 2.35 -13.19
CA ALA A 348 4.05 1.14 -13.45
C ALA A 348 4.60 0.41 -14.69
N VAL A 349 4.97 -0.86 -14.50
CA VAL A 349 5.54 -1.75 -15.53
C VAL A 349 4.53 -2.76 -16.03
N HIS A 350 3.53 -3.10 -15.20
CA HIS A 350 2.41 -3.95 -15.59
C HIS A 350 1.14 -3.46 -14.92
N ARG A 351 0.00 -3.57 -15.63
CA ARG A 351 -1.34 -3.21 -15.16
C ARG A 351 -2.32 -4.21 -15.71
N ASP A 352 -3.30 -4.56 -14.90
CA ASP A 352 -4.36 -5.48 -15.34
C ASP A 352 -5.68 -5.07 -14.65
N ARG A 353 -6.70 -4.69 -15.43
CA ARG A 353 -8.09 -4.51 -14.99
C ARG A 353 -8.83 -5.84 -15.18
N THR A 354 -8.99 -6.57 -14.10
CA THR A 354 -9.61 -7.89 -14.13
C THR A 354 -11.13 -7.82 -14.07
N THR A 355 -11.82 -8.92 -14.36
CA THR A 355 -13.29 -9.01 -14.22
C THR A 355 -13.70 -9.02 -12.75
N SER A 356 -14.75 -8.27 -12.42
CA SER A 356 -15.46 -8.38 -11.13
C SER A 356 -16.48 -9.52 -11.18
N VAL A 357 -17.07 -9.87 -10.03
CA VAL A 357 -18.19 -10.84 -10.00
C VAL A 357 -19.38 -10.36 -10.81
N PRO A 358 -19.84 -9.10 -10.70
CA PRO A 358 -20.85 -8.57 -11.63
C PRO A 358 -20.44 -8.61 -13.09
N ASP A 359 -19.18 -8.28 -13.44
CA ASP A 359 -18.70 -8.42 -14.82
C ASP A 359 -18.86 -9.85 -15.35
N GLU A 360 -18.52 -10.87 -14.53
CA GLU A 360 -18.68 -12.29 -14.87
C GLU A 360 -20.16 -12.66 -15.07
N VAL A 361 -21.06 -12.18 -14.20
CA VAL A 361 -22.50 -12.44 -14.28
C VAL A 361 -23.13 -11.85 -15.54
N TYR A 362 -22.71 -10.63 -15.90
CA TYR A 362 -23.27 -9.92 -17.05
C TYR A 362 -22.52 -10.17 -18.37
N GLY A 363 -21.44 -10.95 -18.33
CA GLY A 363 -20.59 -11.18 -19.51
C GLY A 363 -19.91 -9.91 -20.03
N THR A 364 -19.59 -8.98 -19.14
CA THR A 364 -18.94 -7.72 -19.43
C THR A 364 -17.50 -7.69 -18.94
N HIS A 365 -16.72 -6.72 -19.39
CA HIS A 365 -15.40 -6.43 -18.85
C HIS A 365 -15.21 -4.91 -18.86
N GLY A 366 -15.38 -4.28 -17.71
CA GLY A 366 -15.21 -2.85 -17.57
C GLY A 366 -13.75 -2.42 -17.70
N ASP A 367 -13.52 -1.14 -17.95
CA ASP A 367 -12.19 -0.55 -17.95
C ASP A 367 -11.88 0.21 -16.64
N ALA A 368 -10.60 0.50 -16.43
CA ALA A 368 -10.14 1.36 -15.35
C ALA A 368 -8.95 2.23 -15.78
N ALA A 369 -8.90 3.45 -15.22
CA ALA A 369 -7.78 4.35 -15.42
C ALA A 369 -6.65 4.04 -14.43
N PHE A 370 -5.42 3.87 -14.94
CA PHE A 370 -4.23 3.59 -14.14
C PHE A 370 -3.26 4.76 -14.15
N ALA A 371 -2.50 4.92 -13.07
CA ALA A 371 -1.37 5.82 -13.01
C ALA A 371 -0.16 5.24 -13.75
N GLN A 372 0.59 6.12 -14.41
CA GLN A 372 1.89 5.77 -14.96
C GLN A 372 2.99 5.88 -13.91
N TYR A 373 2.86 6.85 -13.02
CA TYR A 373 3.80 7.10 -11.93
C TYR A 373 3.04 7.31 -10.62
N VAL A 374 3.63 6.80 -9.55
CA VAL A 374 3.27 7.11 -8.16
C VAL A 374 4.48 7.76 -7.52
N TRP A 375 4.26 8.91 -6.88
CA TRP A 375 5.26 9.65 -6.13
C TRP A 375 4.93 9.52 -4.65
N LEU A 376 5.92 9.17 -3.86
CA LEU A 376 5.82 9.09 -2.42
C LEU A 376 6.87 9.98 -1.78
N ALA A 377 6.49 10.65 -0.70
CA ALA A 377 7.43 11.39 0.14
C ALA A 377 7.00 11.25 1.59
N SER A 378 7.92 11.20 2.53
CA SER A 378 7.59 11.22 3.94
C SER A 378 8.63 11.93 4.80
N TYR A 379 8.14 12.45 5.92
CA TYR A 379 8.96 12.96 7.02
C TYR A 379 8.55 12.26 8.30
N THR A 380 9.54 11.72 9.00
CA THR A 380 9.34 11.09 10.30
C THR A 380 10.14 11.78 11.38
N HIS A 381 9.50 11.97 12.52
CA HIS A 381 10.15 12.42 13.75
C HIS A 381 9.94 11.41 14.88
N ARG A 382 11.00 11.13 15.63
CA ARG A 382 11.00 10.26 16.82
C ARG A 382 11.19 11.09 18.06
N PHE A 383 10.29 10.93 19.02
CA PHE A 383 10.29 11.66 20.29
C PHE A 383 10.89 10.82 21.41
#